data_0c16a5e8e1d40f3480e296860c8aa309
#
_entry.id   0c16a5e8e1d40f3480e296860c8aa309
#
_cell.length_a   1.000
_cell.length_b   1.000
_cell.length_c   1.000
_cell.angle_alpha   90.00
_cell.angle_beta   90.00
_cell.angle_gamma   90.00
#
_symmetry.space_group_name_H-M   'P 1'
#
loop_
_entity.id
_entity.type
_entity.pdbx_description
1 polymer ?
#
loop_
_entity_poly.entity_id
_entity_poly.type
_entity_poly.pdbx_seq_one_letter_code
_entity_poly.pdbx_strand_id
1 'polypeptide(L)'
;MPVAESSPFTTALSGGTRRTWAHPEVRSHSLVVLTADRIYAAPLAGAPRPEIIAAVAAGGDLDDLLGSLAVVIDLSSVRRLKHNLLTNALVIDYDTGRAGTSQLTLAFAHPETADACYTKLWRRLGKDFQLRPYKRDAWAVARSPLVLLIGALVATAILALVLSVFEDMASARAAARAAADLGGSDAPRSGPTRLEVFVGWMNWRVVCAVGGSVAAAAQVWLFRRVTRPPESLVLERS
;
A
#
# COMPACT_ATOMS: atom_id res chain seq x y z
N MET A 1 -7.98 23.34 -25.64
CA MET A 1 -7.88 21.95 -26.13
C MET A 1 -6.49 21.46 -25.76
N PRO A 2 -6.31 20.55 -24.79
CA PRO A 2 -5.01 19.97 -24.50
C PRO A 2 -4.73 18.89 -25.55
N VAL A 3 -3.60 19.03 -26.22
CA VAL A 3 -3.02 18.04 -27.13
C VAL A 3 -2.64 16.83 -26.29
N ALA A 4 -3.26 15.68 -26.55
CA ALA A 4 -2.86 14.41 -25.98
C ALA A 4 -1.45 14.08 -26.50
N GLU A 5 -0.44 14.23 -25.66
CA GLU A 5 0.88 13.65 -25.90
C GLU A 5 0.72 12.13 -25.91
N SER A 6 0.61 11.59 -27.09
CA SER A 6 0.70 10.16 -27.36
C SER A 6 2.09 9.70 -26.93
N SER A 7 2.16 8.97 -25.83
CA SER A 7 3.38 8.33 -25.34
C SER A 7 3.99 7.47 -26.45
N PRO A 8 5.24 7.71 -26.89
CA PRO A 8 5.82 7.03 -28.05
C PRO A 8 6.23 5.57 -27.81
N PHE A 9 5.91 5.01 -26.62
CA PHE A 9 6.38 3.68 -26.22
C PHE A 9 5.33 2.56 -26.31
N THR A 10 4.13 2.84 -26.84
CA THR A 10 3.18 1.76 -27.15
C THR A 10 3.54 1.12 -28.49
N THR A 11 4.79 0.74 -28.66
CA THR A 11 5.15 -0.13 -29.78
C THR A 11 4.79 -1.55 -29.38
N ALA A 12 3.56 -1.94 -29.69
CA ALA A 12 3.19 -3.35 -29.75
C ALA A 12 4.03 -4.01 -30.85
N LEU A 13 5.28 -4.37 -30.52
CA LEU A 13 6.13 -5.18 -31.36
C LEU A 13 5.49 -6.57 -31.50
N SER A 14 4.63 -6.68 -32.49
CA SER A 14 3.92 -7.86 -32.93
C SER A 14 4.84 -8.77 -33.74
N GLY A 15 5.96 -9.14 -33.16
CA GLY A 15 6.89 -10.12 -33.71
C GLY A 15 7.03 -11.27 -32.73
N GLY A 16 6.34 -12.39 -33.02
CA GLY A 16 6.55 -13.61 -32.24
C GLY A 16 5.89 -13.63 -30.86
N THR A 17 6.00 -14.72 -30.17
CA THR A 17 5.36 -15.11 -28.92
C THR A 17 5.73 -14.29 -27.67
N ARG A 18 6.56 -13.26 -27.76
CA ARG A 18 7.07 -12.46 -26.63
C ARG A 18 6.22 -11.21 -26.37
N ARG A 19 5.97 -10.89 -25.11
CA ARG A 19 5.34 -9.63 -24.66
C ARG A 19 6.22 -9.00 -23.60
N THR A 20 6.38 -7.69 -23.71
CA THR A 20 7.29 -6.91 -22.88
C THR A 20 6.55 -5.76 -22.22
N TRP A 21 6.85 -5.51 -20.95
CA TRP A 21 6.42 -4.35 -20.18
C TRP A 21 7.65 -3.78 -19.51
N ALA A 22 7.91 -2.50 -19.71
CA ALA A 22 9.09 -1.80 -19.21
C ALA A 22 8.72 -0.74 -18.18
N HIS A 23 9.65 -0.36 -17.32
CA HIS A 23 9.51 0.86 -16.51
C HIS A 23 9.36 2.09 -17.43
N PRO A 24 8.41 3.04 -17.17
CA PRO A 24 7.60 3.18 -15.96
C PRO A 24 6.24 2.45 -15.95
N GLU A 25 5.87 1.71 -17.00
CA GLU A 25 4.60 0.96 -17.02
C GLU A 25 4.54 -0.09 -15.91
N VAL A 26 5.66 -0.77 -15.66
CA VAL A 26 5.86 -1.65 -14.50
C VAL A 26 6.68 -0.90 -13.45
N ARG A 27 6.10 -0.69 -12.27
CA ARG A 27 6.75 0.06 -11.18
C ARG A 27 7.68 -0.79 -10.32
N SER A 28 7.43 -2.09 -10.24
CA SER A 28 8.18 -3.03 -9.39
C SER A 28 9.45 -3.57 -10.03
N HIS A 29 9.56 -3.51 -11.36
CA HIS A 29 10.66 -4.09 -12.13
C HIS A 29 11.07 -3.16 -13.26
N SER A 30 12.33 -3.26 -13.71
CA SER A 30 12.81 -2.50 -14.85
C SER A 30 12.21 -3.02 -16.17
N LEU A 31 12.11 -4.35 -16.30
CA LEU A 31 11.60 -5.00 -17.48
C LEU A 31 10.92 -6.33 -17.08
N VAL A 32 9.76 -6.58 -17.64
CA VAL A 32 9.05 -7.87 -17.54
C VAL A 32 8.83 -8.40 -18.94
N VAL A 33 9.25 -9.63 -19.19
CA VAL A 33 9.11 -10.30 -20.49
C VAL A 33 8.34 -11.61 -20.29
N LEU A 34 7.26 -11.75 -21.03
CA LEU A 34 6.47 -12.96 -21.08
C LEU A 34 6.74 -13.70 -22.38
N THR A 35 7.29 -14.90 -22.31
CA THR A 35 7.50 -15.82 -23.42
C THR A 35 6.37 -16.86 -23.50
N ALA A 36 6.48 -17.83 -24.35
CA ALA A 36 5.49 -18.90 -24.48
C ALA A 36 5.38 -19.73 -23.19
N ASP A 37 6.49 -19.96 -22.52
CA ASP A 37 6.69 -20.92 -21.43
C ASP A 37 7.23 -20.28 -20.13
N ARG A 38 7.75 -19.05 -20.19
CA ARG A 38 8.43 -18.39 -19.05
C ARG A 38 8.04 -16.95 -18.85
N ILE A 39 8.21 -16.49 -17.63
CA ILE A 39 8.16 -15.08 -17.24
C ILE A 39 9.54 -14.70 -16.75
N TYR A 40 10.07 -13.61 -17.28
CA TYR A 40 11.31 -12.98 -16.84
C TYR A 40 10.99 -11.63 -16.19
N ALA A 41 11.52 -11.39 -15.01
CA ALA A 41 11.34 -10.12 -14.29
C ALA A 41 12.71 -9.59 -13.84
N ALA A 42 13.20 -8.56 -14.52
CA ALA A 42 14.45 -7.92 -14.16
C ALA A 42 14.25 -6.98 -12.96
N PRO A 43 15.17 -6.95 -11.99
CA PRO A 43 15.07 -6.09 -10.82
C PRO A 43 14.96 -4.61 -11.20
N LEU A 44 14.36 -3.81 -10.32
CA LEU A 44 14.18 -2.38 -10.56
C LEU A 44 15.53 -1.65 -10.44
N ALA A 45 16.10 -1.31 -11.60
CA ALA A 45 17.33 -0.52 -11.72
C ALA A 45 17.10 0.79 -12.53
N GLY A 46 15.84 1.23 -12.61
CA GLY A 46 15.41 2.34 -13.46
C GLY A 46 14.86 1.88 -14.80
N ALA A 47 14.72 2.80 -15.75
CA ALA A 47 14.28 2.47 -17.10
C ALA A 47 15.33 1.63 -17.83
N PRO A 48 14.93 0.54 -18.49
CA PRO A 48 15.86 -0.30 -19.24
C PRO A 48 16.43 0.47 -20.44
N ARG A 49 17.66 0.17 -20.80
CA ARG A 49 18.30 0.78 -21.97
C ARG A 49 17.52 0.40 -23.24
N PRO A 50 17.31 1.34 -24.18
CA PRO A 50 16.56 1.07 -25.42
C PRO A 50 17.16 -0.08 -26.25
N GLU A 51 18.49 -0.27 -26.16
CA GLU A 51 19.20 -1.36 -26.82
C GLU A 51 18.76 -2.75 -26.30
N ILE A 52 18.53 -2.86 -24.97
CA ILE A 52 18.03 -4.10 -24.36
C ILE A 52 16.61 -4.40 -24.84
N ILE A 53 15.75 -3.37 -24.88
CA ILE A 53 14.37 -3.53 -25.35
C ILE A 53 14.39 -3.98 -26.83
N ALA A 54 15.24 -3.36 -27.66
CA ALA A 54 15.38 -3.73 -29.06
C ALA A 54 15.91 -5.17 -29.23
N ALA A 55 16.91 -5.57 -28.46
CA ALA A 55 17.47 -6.92 -28.48
C ALA A 55 16.44 -7.98 -28.04
N VAL A 56 15.63 -7.69 -27.00
CA VAL A 56 14.53 -8.55 -26.56
C VAL A 56 13.47 -8.69 -27.66
N ALA A 57 13.16 -7.59 -28.34
CA ALA A 57 12.21 -7.60 -29.44
C ALA A 57 12.72 -8.36 -30.67
N ALA A 58 14.02 -8.28 -30.93
CA ALA A 58 14.70 -9.04 -32.01
C ALA A 58 14.84 -10.54 -31.72
N GLY A 59 14.47 -10.99 -30.53
CA GLY A 59 14.52 -12.43 -30.17
C GLY A 59 15.81 -12.85 -29.49
N GLY A 60 16.63 -11.92 -29.01
CA GLY A 60 17.88 -12.21 -28.28
C GLY A 60 17.69 -13.12 -27.07
N ASP A 61 18.76 -13.74 -26.61
CA ASP A 61 18.72 -14.60 -25.44
C ASP A 61 18.40 -13.77 -24.18
N LEU A 62 17.33 -14.14 -23.48
CA LEU A 62 16.85 -13.38 -22.31
C LEU A 62 17.72 -13.62 -21.08
N ASP A 63 18.31 -14.80 -20.95
CA ASP A 63 19.19 -15.13 -19.82
C ASP A 63 20.47 -14.26 -19.87
N ASP A 64 21.02 -14.05 -21.06
CA ASP A 64 22.18 -13.18 -21.28
C ASP A 64 21.81 -11.69 -21.15
N LEU A 65 20.67 -11.27 -21.70
CA LEU A 65 20.28 -9.86 -21.75
C LEU A 65 19.81 -9.30 -20.39
N LEU A 66 19.15 -10.12 -19.57
CA LEU A 66 18.58 -9.70 -18.29
C LEU A 66 19.50 -10.02 -17.10
N GLY A 67 20.48 -10.90 -17.32
CA GLY A 67 21.50 -11.29 -16.35
C GLY A 67 20.97 -12.18 -15.22
N SER A 68 21.86 -12.63 -14.36
CA SER A 68 21.60 -13.59 -13.27
C SER A 68 20.69 -13.08 -12.15
N LEU A 69 20.42 -11.79 -12.10
CA LEU A 69 19.53 -11.18 -11.09
C LEU A 69 18.07 -11.17 -11.52
N ALA A 70 17.76 -11.51 -12.75
CA ALA A 70 16.40 -11.62 -13.22
C ALA A 70 15.71 -12.85 -12.60
N VAL A 71 14.49 -12.66 -12.13
CA VAL A 71 13.65 -13.76 -11.68
C VAL A 71 13.06 -14.44 -12.90
N VAL A 72 13.33 -15.73 -13.06
CA VAL A 72 12.79 -16.56 -14.14
C VAL A 72 11.79 -17.54 -13.58
N ILE A 73 10.57 -17.55 -14.11
CA ILE A 73 9.48 -18.41 -13.66
C ILE A 73 8.99 -19.21 -14.85
N ASP A 74 9.04 -20.54 -14.76
CA ASP A 74 8.39 -21.40 -15.72
C ASP A 74 6.86 -21.35 -15.51
N LEU A 75 6.08 -21.15 -16.57
CA LEU A 75 4.62 -21.08 -16.47
C LEU A 75 4.01 -22.38 -15.92
N SER A 76 4.68 -23.51 -16.14
CA SER A 76 4.29 -24.80 -15.57
C SER A 76 4.44 -24.87 -14.05
N SER A 77 5.31 -24.05 -13.45
CA SER A 77 5.52 -23.98 -12.00
C SER A 77 4.53 -23.04 -11.30
N VAL A 78 3.77 -22.25 -12.05
CA VAL A 78 2.78 -21.32 -11.48
C VAL A 78 1.65 -22.13 -10.85
N ARG A 79 1.36 -21.83 -9.58
CA ARG A 79 0.26 -22.43 -8.82
C ARG A 79 -0.95 -21.52 -8.74
N ARG A 80 -0.70 -20.22 -8.63
CA ARG A 80 -1.74 -19.23 -8.41
C ARG A 80 -1.37 -17.90 -9.01
N LEU A 81 -2.34 -17.26 -9.64
CA LEU A 81 -2.22 -15.88 -10.15
C LEU A 81 -3.33 -15.05 -9.54
N LYS A 82 -2.98 -13.99 -8.80
CA LYS A 82 -3.92 -13.05 -8.19
C LYS A 82 -3.81 -11.71 -8.89
N HIS A 83 -4.95 -11.13 -9.25
CA HIS A 83 -5.03 -9.76 -9.72
C HIS A 83 -5.66 -8.88 -8.64
N ASN A 84 -4.90 -7.90 -8.16
CA ASN A 84 -5.38 -6.93 -7.19
C ASN A 84 -5.75 -5.64 -7.91
N LEU A 85 -7.04 -5.45 -8.16
CA LEU A 85 -7.59 -4.31 -8.89
C LEU A 85 -7.35 -2.96 -8.19
N LEU A 86 -7.17 -2.95 -6.85
CA LEU A 86 -6.93 -1.70 -6.11
C LEU A 86 -5.50 -1.17 -6.25
N THR A 87 -4.53 -2.07 -6.37
CA THR A 87 -3.11 -1.71 -6.43
C THR A 87 -2.52 -1.89 -7.82
N ASN A 88 -3.33 -2.31 -8.79
CA ASN A 88 -2.90 -2.68 -10.14
C ASN A 88 -1.72 -3.66 -10.10
N ALA A 89 -1.75 -4.61 -9.17
CA ALA A 89 -0.67 -5.55 -8.96
C ALA A 89 -1.11 -6.98 -9.30
N LEU A 90 -0.23 -7.69 -9.99
CA LEU A 90 -0.33 -9.13 -10.20
C LEU A 90 0.59 -9.84 -9.24
N VAL A 91 0.07 -10.82 -8.54
CA VAL A 91 0.84 -11.66 -7.63
C VAL A 91 0.83 -13.07 -8.18
N ILE A 92 2.02 -13.60 -8.43
CA ILE A 92 2.26 -14.90 -9.02
C ILE A 92 2.90 -15.78 -7.95
N ASP A 93 2.15 -16.78 -7.47
CA ASP A 93 2.68 -17.80 -6.56
C ASP A 93 3.17 -18.97 -7.43
N TYR A 94 4.43 -19.35 -7.30
CA TYR A 94 5.07 -20.39 -8.11
C TYR A 94 5.93 -21.32 -7.27
N ASP A 95 6.19 -22.52 -7.81
CA ASP A 95 6.98 -23.56 -7.18
C ASP A 95 8.45 -23.42 -7.58
N THR A 96 9.34 -23.31 -6.61
CA THR A 96 10.79 -23.25 -6.82
C THR A 96 11.46 -24.64 -6.71
N GLY A 97 10.69 -25.71 -6.70
CA GLY A 97 11.17 -27.08 -6.57
C GLY A 97 11.69 -27.38 -5.16
N ARG A 98 12.99 -27.22 -4.90
CA ARG A 98 13.58 -27.60 -3.61
C ARG A 98 13.23 -26.67 -2.45
N ALA A 99 12.90 -25.40 -2.72
CA ALA A 99 12.71 -24.37 -1.69
C ALA A 99 11.24 -24.10 -1.32
N GLY A 100 10.28 -24.81 -1.93
CA GLY A 100 8.86 -24.60 -1.70
C GLY A 100 8.22 -23.56 -2.63
N THR A 101 7.20 -22.84 -2.15
CA THR A 101 6.49 -21.82 -2.94
C THR A 101 7.12 -20.44 -2.74
N SER A 102 7.40 -19.76 -3.84
CA SER A 102 7.85 -18.35 -3.87
C SER A 102 6.78 -17.47 -4.51
N GLN A 103 6.93 -16.15 -4.32
CA GLN A 103 5.97 -15.18 -4.79
C GLN A 103 6.66 -14.05 -5.56
N LEU A 104 6.16 -13.76 -6.76
CA LEU A 104 6.53 -12.58 -7.55
C LEU A 104 5.37 -11.59 -7.58
N THR A 105 5.65 -10.32 -7.26
CA THR A 105 4.66 -9.24 -7.33
C THR A 105 5.03 -8.26 -8.43
N LEU A 106 4.16 -8.12 -9.44
CA LEU A 106 4.29 -7.16 -10.54
C LEU A 106 3.30 -6.01 -10.29
N ALA A 107 3.80 -4.82 -9.99
CA ALA A 107 2.98 -3.63 -9.81
C ALA A 107 3.02 -2.76 -11.08
N PHE A 108 1.86 -2.37 -11.59
CA PHE A 108 1.72 -1.58 -12.81
C PHE A 108 1.30 -0.14 -12.51
N ALA A 109 1.66 0.78 -13.40
CA ALA A 109 1.27 2.18 -13.28
C ALA A 109 -0.23 2.39 -13.59
N HIS A 110 -0.75 1.64 -14.55
CA HIS A 110 -2.12 1.77 -15.04
C HIS A 110 -2.87 0.45 -14.93
N PRO A 111 -4.19 0.49 -14.60
CA PRO A 111 -5.02 -0.71 -14.50
C PRO A 111 -5.11 -1.46 -15.83
N GLU A 112 -5.21 -0.75 -16.96
CA GLU A 112 -5.30 -1.33 -18.29
C GLU A 112 -4.09 -2.21 -18.63
N THR A 113 -2.88 -1.78 -18.24
CA THR A 113 -1.65 -2.55 -18.44
C THR A 113 -1.64 -3.80 -17.57
N ALA A 114 -2.10 -3.69 -16.32
CA ALA A 114 -2.25 -4.84 -15.42
C ALA A 114 -3.24 -5.86 -15.98
N ASP A 115 -4.41 -5.40 -16.46
CA ASP A 115 -5.45 -6.25 -17.06
C ASP A 115 -4.95 -6.93 -18.34
N ALA A 116 -4.22 -6.20 -19.17
CA ALA A 116 -3.61 -6.74 -20.38
C ALA A 116 -2.59 -7.85 -20.06
N CYS A 117 -1.74 -7.62 -19.05
CA CYS A 117 -0.77 -8.61 -18.58
C CYS A 117 -1.48 -9.83 -18.00
N TYR A 118 -2.47 -9.63 -17.12
CA TYR A 118 -3.27 -10.69 -16.54
C TYR A 118 -3.96 -11.57 -17.59
N THR A 119 -4.62 -10.93 -18.56
CA THR A 119 -5.32 -11.65 -19.65
C THR A 119 -4.35 -12.46 -20.51
N LYS A 120 -3.15 -11.95 -20.77
CA LYS A 120 -2.13 -12.68 -21.53
C LYS A 120 -1.58 -13.87 -20.75
N LEU A 121 -1.30 -13.68 -19.46
CA LEU A 121 -0.88 -14.77 -18.57
C LEU A 121 -1.96 -15.84 -18.47
N TRP A 122 -3.21 -15.47 -18.24
CA TRP A 122 -4.32 -16.41 -18.18
C TRP A 122 -4.44 -17.27 -19.44
N ARG A 123 -4.37 -16.63 -20.62
CA ARG A 123 -4.43 -17.37 -21.89
C ARG A 123 -3.30 -18.37 -22.06
N ARG A 124 -2.12 -18.11 -21.48
CA ARG A 124 -0.96 -18.99 -21.56
C ARG A 124 -0.95 -20.08 -20.50
N LEU A 125 -1.48 -19.80 -19.32
CA LEU A 125 -1.65 -20.81 -18.27
C LEU A 125 -2.66 -21.90 -18.64
N GLY A 126 -3.55 -21.62 -19.61
CA GLY A 126 -4.41 -22.62 -20.21
C GLY A 126 -5.62 -23.01 -19.36
N LYS A 127 -6.21 -24.17 -19.72
CA LYS A 127 -7.47 -24.66 -19.14
C LYS A 127 -7.33 -25.25 -17.72
N ASP A 128 -6.11 -25.47 -17.27
CA ASP A 128 -5.82 -26.05 -15.94
C ASP A 128 -6.05 -25.06 -14.81
N PHE A 129 -6.30 -23.78 -15.15
CA PHE A 129 -6.55 -22.73 -14.20
C PHE A 129 -8.01 -22.32 -14.18
N GLN A 130 -8.61 -22.42 -13.00
CA GLN A 130 -9.99 -22.01 -12.77
C GLN A 130 -10.03 -20.66 -12.07
N LEU A 131 -10.92 -19.79 -12.55
CA LEU A 131 -11.21 -18.52 -11.91
C LEU A 131 -12.03 -18.78 -10.65
N ARG A 132 -11.43 -18.52 -9.49
CA ARG A 132 -12.15 -18.57 -8.21
C ARG A 132 -12.26 -17.17 -7.63
N PRO A 133 -13.46 -16.73 -7.24
CA PRO A 133 -13.60 -15.51 -6.46
C PRO A 133 -12.92 -15.72 -5.10
N TYR A 134 -11.83 -15.04 -4.88
CA TYR A 134 -11.12 -15.12 -3.60
C TYR A 134 -11.78 -14.18 -2.59
N LYS A 135 -12.52 -14.74 -1.66
CA LYS A 135 -12.96 -14.00 -0.47
C LYS A 135 -11.76 -13.88 0.47
N ARG A 136 -11.21 -12.67 0.57
CA ARG A 136 -10.20 -12.39 1.59
C ARG A 136 -10.77 -12.73 2.96
N ASP A 137 -9.98 -13.37 3.79
CA ASP A 137 -10.33 -13.59 5.20
C ASP A 137 -10.70 -12.24 5.83
N ALA A 138 -11.90 -12.17 6.41
CA ALA A 138 -12.43 -10.96 7.04
C ALA A 138 -11.46 -10.38 8.08
N TRP A 139 -10.72 -11.24 8.76
CA TRP A 139 -9.70 -10.84 9.71
C TRP A 139 -8.52 -10.12 9.06
N ALA A 140 -8.00 -10.64 7.95
CA ALA A 140 -6.90 -10.01 7.20
C ALA A 140 -7.28 -8.62 6.66
N VAL A 141 -8.57 -8.44 6.29
CA VAL A 141 -9.11 -7.15 5.83
C VAL A 141 -9.32 -6.17 6.99
N ALA A 142 -9.77 -6.68 8.16
CA ALA A 142 -10.11 -5.88 9.33
C ALA A 142 -8.87 -5.45 10.15
N ARG A 143 -7.78 -6.21 10.10
CA ARG A 143 -6.58 -6.00 10.95
C ARG A 143 -6.03 -4.57 10.87
N SER A 144 -5.85 -4.02 9.67
CA SER A 144 -5.26 -2.68 9.51
C SER A 144 -6.14 -1.56 10.09
N PRO A 145 -7.46 -1.46 9.76
CA PRO A 145 -8.31 -0.44 10.36
C PRO A 145 -8.55 -0.66 11.85
N LEU A 146 -8.52 -1.90 12.33
CA LEU A 146 -8.67 -2.22 13.74
C LEU A 146 -7.47 -1.76 14.57
N VAL A 147 -6.25 -1.95 14.07
CA VAL A 147 -5.03 -1.43 14.73
C VAL A 147 -5.07 0.10 14.79
N LEU A 148 -5.52 0.77 13.72
CA LEU A 148 -5.65 2.22 13.70
C LEU A 148 -6.71 2.71 14.69
N LEU A 149 -7.85 2.03 14.78
CA LEU A 149 -8.92 2.34 15.73
C LEU A 149 -8.43 2.22 17.17
N ILE A 150 -7.80 1.09 17.53
CA ILE A 150 -7.27 0.86 18.87
C ILE A 150 -6.19 1.89 19.19
N GLY A 151 -5.26 2.15 18.25
CA GLY A 151 -4.20 3.15 18.41
C GLY A 151 -4.76 4.56 18.67
N ALA A 152 -5.78 4.97 17.91
CA ALA A 152 -6.44 6.26 18.11
C ALA A 152 -7.13 6.36 19.47
N LEU A 153 -7.83 5.32 19.90
CA LEU A 153 -8.50 5.29 21.20
C LEU A 153 -7.49 5.38 22.36
N VAL A 154 -6.43 4.58 22.30
CA VAL A 154 -5.37 4.59 23.32
C VAL A 154 -4.67 5.94 23.38
N ALA A 155 -4.29 6.50 22.23
CA ALA A 155 -3.65 7.82 22.16
C ALA A 155 -4.57 8.92 22.73
N THR A 156 -5.86 8.89 22.39
CA THR A 156 -6.85 9.84 22.93
C THR A 156 -6.98 9.72 24.43
N ALA A 157 -7.06 8.48 24.96
CA ALA A 157 -7.18 8.25 26.39
C ALA A 157 -5.94 8.76 27.16
N ILE A 158 -4.73 8.46 26.65
CA ILE A 158 -3.49 8.93 27.26
C ILE A 158 -3.42 10.46 27.25
N LEU A 159 -3.75 11.09 26.13
CA LEU A 159 -3.70 12.55 26.00
C LEU A 159 -4.75 13.23 26.89
N ALA A 160 -5.96 12.67 26.99
CA ALA A 160 -7.00 13.18 27.88
C ALA A 160 -6.57 13.08 29.36
N LEU A 161 -5.95 11.95 29.76
CA LEU A 161 -5.43 11.76 31.11
C LEU A 161 -4.31 12.77 31.43
N VAL A 162 -3.36 12.96 30.51
CA VAL A 162 -2.28 13.94 30.69
C VAL A 162 -2.85 15.34 30.84
N LEU A 163 -3.81 15.74 30.02
CA LEU A 163 -4.44 17.05 30.12
C LEU A 163 -5.22 17.23 31.40
N SER A 164 -5.95 16.21 31.90
CA SER A 164 -6.65 16.32 33.18
C SER A 164 -5.70 16.57 34.35
N VAL A 165 -4.53 15.89 34.36
CA VAL A 165 -3.50 16.15 35.38
C VAL A 165 -2.95 17.57 35.30
N PHE A 166 -2.75 18.10 34.09
CA PHE A 166 -2.31 19.50 33.92
C PHE A 166 -3.37 20.52 34.36
N GLU A 167 -4.66 20.25 34.06
CA GLU A 167 -5.77 21.09 34.53
C GLU A 167 -5.84 21.11 36.07
N ASP A 168 -5.69 19.97 36.73
CA ASP A 168 -5.67 19.85 38.18
C ASP A 168 -4.48 20.63 38.79
N MET A 169 -3.30 20.52 38.20
CA MET A 169 -2.13 21.31 38.63
C MET A 169 -2.33 22.80 38.41
N ALA A 170 -2.92 23.24 37.30
CA ALA A 170 -3.18 24.63 37.01
C ALA A 170 -4.21 25.23 37.97
N SER A 171 -5.27 24.47 38.28
CA SER A 171 -6.28 24.90 39.25
C SER A 171 -5.73 25.02 40.68
N ALA A 172 -4.89 24.04 41.10
CA ALA A 172 -4.20 24.12 42.39
C ALA A 172 -3.27 25.34 42.52
N ARG A 173 -2.53 25.67 41.43
CA ARG A 173 -1.69 26.86 41.38
C ARG A 173 -2.51 28.13 41.41
N ALA A 174 -3.64 28.21 40.72
CA ALA A 174 -4.54 29.34 40.73
C ALA A 174 -5.13 29.58 42.12
N ALA A 175 -5.55 28.50 42.82
CA ALA A 175 -6.04 28.58 44.20
C ALA A 175 -4.95 29.04 45.18
N ALA A 176 -3.71 28.58 45.03
CA ALA A 176 -2.58 29.01 45.82
C ALA A 176 -2.26 30.51 45.62
N ARG A 177 -2.35 31.02 44.38
CA ARG A 177 -2.18 32.45 44.08
C ARG A 177 -3.29 33.30 44.72
N ALA A 178 -4.54 32.85 44.59
CA ALA A 178 -5.68 33.55 45.21
C ALA A 178 -5.54 33.62 46.74
N ALA A 179 -5.06 32.55 47.40
CA ALA A 179 -4.80 32.53 48.82
C ALA A 179 -3.66 33.50 49.21
N ALA A 180 -2.60 33.59 48.43
CA ALA A 180 -1.48 34.52 48.65
C ALA A 180 -1.90 36.00 48.46
N ASP A 181 -2.77 36.29 47.51
CA ASP A 181 -3.31 37.67 47.33
C ASP A 181 -4.16 38.14 48.50
N LEU A 182 -4.88 37.23 49.18
CA LEU A 182 -5.63 37.53 50.38
C LEU A 182 -4.73 37.76 51.61
N GLY A 183 -3.50 37.23 51.60
CA GLY A 183 -2.51 37.35 52.63
C GLY A 183 -1.69 38.66 52.60
N GLY A 184 -1.93 39.57 51.67
CA GLY A 184 -1.29 40.90 51.62
C GLY A 184 0.20 40.89 51.25
N SER A 185 0.72 39.83 50.58
CA SER A 185 2.11 39.77 50.14
C SER A 185 2.29 40.56 48.82
N ASP A 186 3.19 41.53 48.80
CA ASP A 186 3.60 42.30 47.59
C ASP A 186 4.42 41.50 46.57
N ALA A 187 4.09 40.22 46.38
CA ALA A 187 4.77 39.38 45.42
C ALA A 187 4.43 39.80 43.97
N PRO A 188 5.42 39.87 43.07
CA PRO A 188 5.19 40.31 41.69
C PRO A 188 4.17 39.36 41.01
N ARG A 189 3.08 39.95 40.53
CA ARG A 189 2.02 39.26 39.81
C ARG A 189 2.57 38.69 38.49
N SER A 190 3.03 37.45 38.50
CA SER A 190 3.37 36.73 37.27
C SER A 190 2.09 36.39 36.53
N GLY A 191 1.91 36.96 35.35
CA GLY A 191 0.79 36.63 34.46
C GLY A 191 0.75 35.13 34.10
N PRO A 192 -0.34 34.66 33.51
CA PRO A 192 -0.47 33.25 33.10
C PRO A 192 0.65 32.87 32.15
N THR A 193 1.31 31.74 32.39
CA THR A 193 2.36 31.24 31.51
C THR A 193 1.75 30.83 30.18
N ARG A 194 2.54 30.89 29.08
CA ARG A 194 2.09 30.47 27.74
C ARG A 194 1.54 29.04 27.77
N LEU A 195 2.05 28.21 28.67
CA LEU A 195 1.64 26.82 28.84
C LEU A 195 0.24 26.73 29.49
N GLU A 196 -0.05 27.60 30.48
CA GLU A 196 -1.39 27.68 31.10
C GLU A 196 -2.45 28.16 30.09
N VAL A 197 -2.11 29.11 29.21
CA VAL A 197 -2.99 29.56 28.13
C VAL A 197 -3.25 28.44 27.12
N PHE A 198 -2.21 27.69 26.75
CA PHE A 198 -2.31 26.60 25.81
C PHE A 198 -3.16 25.44 26.37
N VAL A 199 -2.93 25.04 27.63
CA VAL A 199 -3.72 23.99 28.32
C VAL A 199 -5.18 24.45 28.48
N GLY A 200 -5.44 25.70 28.77
CA GLY A 200 -6.79 26.27 28.87
C GLY A 200 -7.54 26.27 27.54
N TRP A 201 -6.84 26.41 26.41
CA TRP A 201 -7.41 26.30 25.06
C TRP A 201 -7.61 24.84 24.62
N MET A 202 -6.66 23.95 24.96
CA MET A 202 -6.70 22.52 24.62
C MET A 202 -7.31 21.71 25.77
N ASN A 203 -8.56 22.00 26.08
CA ASN A 203 -9.36 21.31 27.09
C ASN A 203 -9.50 19.83 26.70
N TRP A 204 -9.56 18.92 27.71
CA TRP A 204 -9.81 17.48 27.51
C TRP A 204 -11.03 17.20 26.64
N ARG A 205 -12.05 18.06 26.66
CA ARG A 205 -13.24 17.96 25.80
C ARG A 205 -12.92 18.05 24.33
N VAL A 206 -12.01 18.94 23.93
CA VAL A 206 -11.56 19.11 22.54
C VAL A 206 -10.81 17.88 22.09
N VAL A 207 -9.95 17.32 22.95
CA VAL A 207 -9.21 16.08 22.67
C VAL A 207 -10.17 14.91 22.49
N CYS A 208 -11.16 14.76 23.37
CA CYS A 208 -12.18 13.72 23.22
C CYS A 208 -13.03 13.91 21.94
N ALA A 209 -13.37 15.15 21.57
CA ALA A 209 -14.12 15.42 20.34
C ALA A 209 -13.32 15.06 19.09
N VAL A 210 -12.04 15.45 19.03
CA VAL A 210 -11.14 15.11 17.90
C VAL A 210 -10.87 13.62 17.85
N GLY A 211 -10.50 13.00 18.98
CA GLY A 211 -10.26 11.56 19.06
C GLY A 211 -11.49 10.73 18.72
N GLY A 212 -12.66 11.16 19.19
CA GLY A 212 -13.95 10.55 18.86
C GLY A 212 -14.27 10.65 17.36
N SER A 213 -13.98 11.78 16.73
CA SER A 213 -14.17 11.95 15.28
C SER A 213 -13.26 11.02 14.47
N VAL A 214 -11.99 10.89 14.87
CA VAL A 214 -11.04 9.95 14.24
C VAL A 214 -11.50 8.50 14.42
N ALA A 215 -11.96 8.14 15.62
CA ALA A 215 -12.48 6.80 15.91
C ALA A 215 -13.73 6.50 15.07
N ALA A 216 -14.67 7.45 14.95
CA ALA A 216 -15.86 7.31 14.11
C ALA A 216 -15.49 7.13 12.63
N ALA A 217 -14.55 7.91 12.11
CA ALA A 217 -14.06 7.77 10.74
C ALA A 217 -13.42 6.38 10.52
N ALA A 218 -12.62 5.91 11.48
CA ALA A 218 -12.01 4.58 11.43
C ALA A 218 -13.07 3.45 11.47
N GLN A 219 -14.14 3.60 12.25
CA GLN A 219 -15.27 2.66 12.27
C GLN A 219 -16.00 2.59 10.93
N VAL A 220 -16.30 3.76 10.32
CA VAL A 220 -16.95 3.82 9.00
C VAL A 220 -16.06 3.17 7.95
N TRP A 221 -14.76 3.42 8.01
CA TRP A 221 -13.79 2.81 7.09
C TRP A 221 -13.71 1.28 7.29
N LEU A 222 -13.66 0.81 8.54
CA LEU A 222 -13.70 -0.60 8.89
C LEU A 222 -14.97 -1.26 8.35
N PHE A 223 -16.14 -0.65 8.63
CA PHE A 223 -17.43 -1.15 8.17
C PHE A 223 -17.48 -1.26 6.65
N ARG A 224 -17.11 -0.20 5.92
CA ARG A 224 -17.06 -0.23 4.45
C ARG A 224 -16.14 -1.32 3.90
N ARG A 225 -15.01 -1.54 4.56
CA ARG A 225 -14.01 -2.52 4.10
C ARG A 225 -14.41 -3.97 4.40
N VAL A 226 -15.18 -4.19 5.46
CA VAL A 226 -15.70 -5.52 5.82
C VAL A 226 -16.94 -5.87 5.01
N THR A 227 -17.86 -4.91 4.82
CA THR A 227 -19.11 -5.14 4.07
C THR A 227 -18.92 -5.18 2.57
N ARG A 228 -17.89 -4.47 2.05
CA ARG A 228 -17.52 -4.48 0.63
C ARG A 228 -16.03 -4.81 0.49
N PRO A 229 -15.64 -6.07 0.73
CA PRO A 229 -14.26 -6.47 0.55
C PRO A 229 -13.86 -6.25 -0.91
N PRO A 230 -12.64 -5.75 -1.16
CA PRO A 230 -12.15 -5.59 -2.52
C PRO A 230 -12.13 -6.97 -3.20
N GLU A 231 -12.83 -7.08 -4.30
CA GLU A 231 -12.85 -8.28 -5.11
C GLU A 231 -11.45 -8.50 -5.69
N SER A 232 -10.89 -9.65 -5.44
CA SER A 232 -9.66 -10.09 -6.08
C SER A 232 -9.97 -11.33 -6.91
N LEU A 233 -9.63 -11.25 -8.19
CA LEU A 233 -9.71 -12.39 -9.09
C LEU A 233 -8.49 -13.27 -8.86
N VAL A 234 -8.72 -14.54 -8.54
CA VAL A 234 -7.66 -15.53 -8.34
C VAL A 234 -7.85 -16.65 -9.33
N LEU A 235 -6.81 -16.90 -10.11
CA LEU A 235 -6.68 -18.11 -10.91
C LEU A 235 -5.88 -19.13 -10.10
N GLU A 236 -6.45 -20.28 -9.87
CA GLU A 236 -5.83 -21.35 -9.12
C GLU A 236 -5.81 -22.61 -10.00
N ARG A 237 -4.70 -23.34 -9.96
CA ARG A 237 -4.57 -24.59 -10.67
C ARG A 237 -5.52 -25.62 -10.06
N SER A 238 -6.35 -26.26 -10.90
CA SER A 238 -7.30 -27.30 -10.51
C SER A 238 -6.61 -28.60 -10.17
#